data_2da4dfdc579456b29362bc03bfca34a8
#
_entry.id   2da4dfdc579456b29362bc03bfca34a8
#
_cell.length_a   1.000
_cell.length_b   1.000
_cell.length_c   1.000
_cell.angle_alpha   90.00
_cell.angle_beta   90.00
_cell.angle_gamma   90.00
#
_symmetry.space_group_name_H-M   'P 1'
#
loop_
_entity.id
_entity.type
_entity.pdbx_description
1 polymer ?
#
loop_
_entity_poly.entity_id
_entity_poly.type
_entity_poly.pdbx_seq_one_letter_code
_entity_poly.pdbx_strand_id
1 'polypeptide(L)'
;MQFEDRFKSEADCREYLLRLRWPDGFVCPKCGHGQAWWVQRDLYRCAKCDYQASLTAGTIFHGSRTPLMVWFRAMWHVTHARFGVSALGLQKELMLGSYHTAWAWMHKLRAAMVRPGRDRLGGTIEVSVMYMGGHHPGKRGRGAEGKNLVVAVVQSEGNRIGRIRLRRIQNASASELEKIVAQEVEPGSTVLTDGWSGFGGLGALGYKHVAIRKGAGRGEPSLAQTAKVAQLMDQWLRKTHQNGVQCAYLDYCLDEFTFRFNRRTWRSRDKLFDALVQQAAMVPPPTRAKNPPAGSSMLVAQAQT
;
A
#
# COMPACT_ATOMS: atom_id res chain seq x y z
N MET A 1 -11.47 -13.84 -16.50
CA MET A 1 -12.85 -13.33 -16.30
C MET A 1 -12.82 -11.84 -16.60
N GLN A 2 -13.79 -11.31 -17.34
CA GLN A 2 -13.91 -9.88 -17.61
C GLN A 2 -14.63 -9.19 -16.43
N PHE A 3 -14.44 -7.89 -16.24
CA PHE A 3 -15.12 -7.15 -15.19
C PHE A 3 -16.65 -7.21 -15.34
N GLU A 4 -17.12 -7.08 -16.57
CA GLU A 4 -18.53 -7.06 -16.95
C GLU A 4 -19.23 -8.43 -16.75
N ASP A 5 -18.49 -9.53 -16.77
CA ASP A 5 -19.01 -10.87 -16.42
C ASP A 5 -19.41 -10.96 -14.94
N ARG A 6 -18.71 -10.17 -14.10
CA ARG A 6 -18.82 -10.23 -12.66
C ARG A 6 -19.74 -9.15 -12.07
N PHE A 7 -19.70 -7.96 -12.64
CA PHE A 7 -20.46 -6.79 -12.19
C PHE A 7 -21.20 -6.18 -13.37
N LYS A 8 -22.49 -6.48 -13.47
CA LYS A 8 -23.37 -6.01 -14.56
C LYS A 8 -24.12 -4.73 -14.19
N SER A 9 -24.28 -4.49 -12.90
CA SER A 9 -25.09 -3.40 -12.36
C SER A 9 -24.49 -2.81 -11.07
N GLU A 10 -24.95 -1.62 -10.72
CA GLU A 10 -24.65 -1.00 -9.41
C GLU A 10 -25.13 -1.89 -8.25
N ALA A 11 -26.22 -2.63 -8.45
CA ALA A 11 -26.76 -3.57 -7.46
C ALA A 11 -25.77 -4.72 -7.16
N ASP A 12 -25.09 -5.25 -8.18
CA ASP A 12 -24.09 -6.32 -8.00
C ASP A 12 -22.90 -5.82 -7.15
N CYS A 13 -22.46 -4.58 -7.41
CA CYS A 13 -21.37 -3.96 -6.64
C CYS A 13 -21.80 -3.73 -5.18
N ARG A 14 -23.04 -3.29 -4.97
CA ARG A 14 -23.61 -3.09 -3.64
C ARG A 14 -23.71 -4.40 -2.88
N GLU A 15 -24.25 -5.43 -3.49
CA GLU A 15 -24.36 -6.76 -2.89
C GLU A 15 -23.00 -7.34 -2.51
N TYR A 16 -22.02 -7.19 -3.41
CA TYR A 16 -20.65 -7.63 -3.15
C TYR A 16 -20.05 -6.89 -1.94
N LEU A 17 -20.18 -5.56 -1.88
CA LEU A 17 -19.69 -4.78 -0.75
C LEU A 17 -20.44 -5.09 0.55
N LEU A 18 -21.74 -5.37 0.47
CA LEU A 18 -22.56 -5.78 1.61
C LEU A 18 -22.02 -7.07 2.26
N ARG A 19 -21.76 -8.09 1.45
CA ARG A 19 -21.19 -9.37 1.91
C ARG A 19 -19.80 -9.20 2.56
N LEU A 20 -18.99 -8.30 2.05
CA LEU A 20 -17.68 -8.01 2.65
C LEU A 20 -17.80 -7.27 3.97
N ARG A 21 -18.77 -6.38 4.09
CA ARG A 21 -18.96 -5.57 5.30
C ARG A 21 -19.67 -6.32 6.42
N TRP A 22 -20.63 -7.13 6.07
CA TRP A 22 -21.44 -7.93 6.99
C TRP A 22 -21.53 -9.39 6.51
N PRO A 23 -20.43 -10.15 6.64
CA PRO A 23 -20.38 -11.52 6.13
C PRO A 23 -21.40 -12.46 6.80
N ASP A 24 -21.70 -12.20 8.07
CA ASP A 24 -22.65 -12.98 8.88
C ASP A 24 -24.05 -12.29 8.95
N GLY A 25 -24.31 -11.36 8.05
CA GLY A 25 -25.53 -10.56 8.03
C GLY A 25 -25.34 -9.19 8.67
N PHE A 26 -26.35 -8.32 8.44
CA PHE A 26 -26.30 -6.96 8.96
C PHE A 26 -26.16 -6.89 10.48
N VAL A 27 -25.30 -6.00 10.94
CA VAL A 27 -25.16 -5.66 12.37
C VAL A 27 -25.26 -4.14 12.50
N CYS A 28 -26.26 -3.68 13.25
CA CYS A 28 -26.45 -2.25 13.46
C CYS A 28 -25.29 -1.66 14.27
N PRO A 29 -24.56 -0.65 13.74
CA PRO A 29 -23.43 -0.06 14.46
C PRO A 29 -23.83 0.72 15.70
N LYS A 30 -25.13 1.04 15.89
CA LYS A 30 -25.64 1.76 17.05
C LYS A 30 -26.12 0.84 18.18
N CYS A 31 -26.83 -0.25 17.85
CA CYS A 31 -27.49 -1.08 18.87
C CYS A 31 -27.22 -2.60 18.72
N GLY A 32 -26.38 -3.02 17.78
CA GLY A 32 -26.02 -4.43 17.56
C GLY A 32 -27.13 -5.30 16.96
N HIS A 33 -28.32 -4.76 16.65
CA HIS A 33 -29.41 -5.56 16.10
C HIS A 33 -29.12 -6.09 14.70
N GLY A 34 -29.53 -7.33 14.40
CA GLY A 34 -29.18 -8.04 13.16
C GLY A 34 -30.16 -7.85 12.00
N GLN A 35 -31.23 -7.08 12.14
CA GLN A 35 -32.22 -6.89 11.09
C GLN A 35 -32.28 -5.45 10.60
N ALA A 36 -32.27 -5.28 9.29
CA ALA A 36 -32.44 -3.98 8.63
C ALA A 36 -33.06 -4.17 7.26
N TRP A 37 -33.68 -3.10 6.75
CA TRP A 37 -34.12 -3.03 5.35
C TRP A 37 -33.38 -1.91 4.62
N TRP A 38 -33.15 -2.12 3.34
CA TRP A 38 -32.59 -1.11 2.46
C TRP A 38 -33.60 0.03 2.26
N VAL A 39 -33.15 1.27 2.37
CA VAL A 39 -34.00 2.46 2.17
C VAL A 39 -33.70 3.09 0.82
N GLN A 40 -32.56 3.76 0.70
CA GLN A 40 -32.06 4.40 -0.52
C GLN A 40 -30.60 4.81 -0.34
N ARG A 41 -29.91 5.13 -1.42
CA ARG A 41 -28.53 5.67 -1.39
C ARG A 41 -27.58 4.87 -0.49
N ASP A 42 -27.65 3.55 -0.56
CA ASP A 42 -26.82 2.62 0.23
C ASP A 42 -26.99 2.75 1.76
N LEU A 43 -28.21 3.13 2.20
CA LEU A 43 -28.60 3.18 3.61
C LEU A 43 -29.43 1.97 4.00
N TYR A 44 -29.13 1.42 5.16
CA TYR A 44 -29.83 0.30 5.81
C TYR A 44 -30.44 0.79 7.12
N ARG A 45 -31.74 0.77 7.23
CA ARG A 45 -32.48 1.21 8.42
C ARG A 45 -32.64 0.05 9.38
N CYS A 46 -32.13 0.21 10.60
CA CYS A 46 -32.22 -0.82 11.64
C CYS A 46 -33.68 -1.00 12.11
N ALA A 47 -34.11 -2.25 12.18
CA ALA A 47 -35.48 -2.61 12.63
C ALA A 47 -35.77 -2.25 14.10
N LYS A 48 -34.72 -2.14 14.96
CA LYS A 48 -34.89 -1.90 16.38
C LYS A 48 -34.77 -0.42 16.78
N CYS A 49 -33.82 0.32 16.20
CA CYS A 49 -33.48 1.67 16.68
C CYS A 49 -33.58 2.75 15.60
N ASP A 50 -34.10 2.41 14.42
CA ASP A 50 -34.27 3.30 13.27
C ASP A 50 -32.99 3.98 12.75
N TYR A 51 -31.82 3.57 13.28
CA TYR A 51 -30.54 4.09 12.82
C TYR A 51 -30.30 3.73 11.35
N GLN A 52 -29.94 4.72 10.54
CA GLN A 52 -29.62 4.53 9.13
C GLN A 52 -28.11 4.29 8.98
N ALA A 53 -27.72 3.03 8.85
CA ALA A 53 -26.36 2.61 8.62
C ALA A 53 -26.00 2.73 7.14
N SER A 54 -24.96 3.50 6.82
CA SER A 54 -24.48 3.58 5.44
C SER A 54 -23.55 2.42 5.12
N LEU A 55 -23.75 1.78 3.98
CA LEU A 55 -22.88 0.73 3.47
C LEU A 55 -21.42 1.22 3.25
N THR A 56 -21.26 2.49 2.88
CA THR A 56 -19.95 3.08 2.58
C THR A 56 -19.34 3.85 3.75
N ALA A 57 -20.03 4.05 4.87
CA ALA A 57 -19.52 4.79 6.01
C ALA A 57 -18.29 4.09 6.62
N GLY A 58 -17.22 4.85 6.89
CA GLY A 58 -15.96 4.32 7.45
C GLY A 58 -15.12 3.52 6.46
N THR A 59 -15.45 3.53 5.17
CA THR A 59 -14.68 2.92 4.08
C THR A 59 -14.03 3.99 3.21
N ILE A 60 -13.16 3.61 2.27
CA ILE A 60 -12.60 4.58 1.31
C ILE A 60 -13.68 5.24 0.43
N PHE A 61 -14.85 4.64 0.32
CA PHE A 61 -16.00 5.15 -0.46
C PHE A 61 -16.81 6.19 0.32
N HIS A 62 -16.52 6.39 1.60
CA HIS A 62 -17.27 7.32 2.46
C HIS A 62 -17.36 8.71 1.84
N GLY A 63 -18.58 9.26 1.79
CA GLY A 63 -18.85 10.59 1.25
C GLY A 63 -18.67 10.72 -0.27
N SER A 64 -18.45 9.62 -1.00
CA SER A 64 -18.37 9.64 -2.45
C SER A 64 -19.77 9.77 -3.07
N ARG A 65 -19.91 10.66 -4.07
CA ARG A 65 -21.10 10.74 -4.92
C ARG A 65 -20.98 9.85 -6.15
N THR A 66 -19.81 9.29 -6.38
CA THR A 66 -19.55 8.42 -7.54
C THR A 66 -20.11 7.03 -7.29
N PRO A 67 -20.78 6.41 -8.26
CA PRO A 67 -21.29 5.04 -8.15
C PRO A 67 -20.21 4.03 -7.80
N LEU A 68 -20.58 2.99 -7.05
CA LEU A 68 -19.67 1.88 -6.69
C LEU A 68 -19.11 1.18 -7.92
N MET A 69 -19.91 1.06 -8.99
CA MET A 69 -19.48 0.50 -10.27
C MET A 69 -18.23 1.18 -10.81
N VAL A 70 -18.14 2.51 -10.75
CA VAL A 70 -16.98 3.28 -11.22
C VAL A 70 -15.79 3.05 -10.32
N TRP A 71 -16.00 2.97 -8.99
CA TRP A 71 -14.97 2.60 -8.03
C TRP A 71 -14.42 1.20 -8.27
N PHE A 72 -15.28 0.23 -8.54
CA PHE A 72 -14.89 -1.15 -8.80
C PHE A 72 -14.13 -1.26 -10.11
N ARG A 73 -14.54 -0.54 -11.16
CA ARG A 73 -13.76 -0.43 -12.41
C ARG A 73 -12.37 0.17 -12.17
N ALA A 74 -12.28 1.22 -11.34
CA ALA A 74 -10.98 1.77 -10.95
C ALA A 74 -10.09 0.74 -10.28
N MET A 75 -10.62 -0.02 -9.32
CA MET A 75 -9.87 -1.08 -8.62
C MET A 75 -9.47 -2.21 -9.55
N TRP A 76 -10.38 -2.61 -10.44
CA TRP A 76 -10.12 -3.62 -11.47
C TRP A 76 -8.97 -3.18 -12.36
N HIS A 77 -9.05 -1.99 -12.91
CA HIS A 77 -8.02 -1.44 -13.78
C HIS A 77 -6.66 -1.34 -13.06
N VAL A 78 -6.64 -0.79 -11.84
CA VAL A 78 -5.43 -0.69 -11.03
C VAL A 78 -4.83 -2.07 -10.76
N THR A 79 -5.60 -3.08 -10.41
CA THR A 79 -5.09 -4.41 -10.04
C THR A 79 -4.67 -5.25 -11.26
N HIS A 80 -5.33 -5.08 -12.41
CA HIS A 80 -5.04 -5.85 -13.63
C HIS A 80 -3.86 -5.29 -14.42
N ALA A 81 -3.56 -4.00 -14.31
CA ALA A 81 -2.39 -3.41 -14.96
C ALA A 81 -1.09 -4.03 -14.42
N ARG A 82 -0.22 -4.50 -15.32
CA ARG A 82 1.01 -5.22 -14.95
C ARG A 82 1.96 -4.41 -14.06
N PHE A 83 2.11 -3.13 -14.35
CA PHE A 83 3.03 -2.23 -13.65
C PHE A 83 2.32 -1.19 -12.78
N GLY A 84 1.00 -1.32 -12.58
CA GLY A 84 0.20 -0.29 -11.95
C GLY A 84 -0.29 0.75 -12.94
N VAL A 85 -0.97 1.76 -12.45
CA VAL A 85 -1.61 2.80 -13.24
C VAL A 85 -1.20 4.17 -12.70
N SER A 86 -0.93 5.12 -13.60
CA SER A 86 -0.78 6.52 -13.22
C SER A 86 -2.14 7.18 -13.04
N ALA A 87 -2.20 8.30 -12.32
CA ALA A 87 -3.44 9.06 -12.18
C ALA A 87 -4.00 9.53 -13.54
N LEU A 88 -3.11 9.91 -14.47
CA LEU A 88 -3.51 10.26 -15.83
C LEU A 88 -4.07 9.07 -16.62
N GLY A 89 -3.45 7.89 -16.45
CA GLY A 89 -3.97 6.64 -17.05
C GLY A 89 -5.35 6.30 -16.50
N LEU A 90 -5.54 6.40 -15.19
CA LEU A 90 -6.84 6.16 -14.56
C LEU A 90 -7.91 7.18 -14.99
N GLN A 91 -7.52 8.46 -15.13
CA GLN A 91 -8.41 9.50 -15.62
C GLN A 91 -8.94 9.18 -17.02
N LYS A 92 -8.04 8.82 -17.93
CA LYS A 92 -8.38 8.49 -19.32
C LYS A 92 -9.27 7.24 -19.40
N GLU A 93 -8.91 6.19 -18.69
CA GLU A 93 -9.62 4.90 -18.69
C GLU A 93 -11.06 5.04 -18.19
N LEU A 94 -11.27 5.82 -17.11
CA LEU A 94 -12.58 6.01 -16.51
C LEU A 94 -13.29 7.28 -16.99
N MET A 95 -12.72 7.99 -17.95
CA MET A 95 -13.26 9.26 -18.47
C MET A 95 -13.59 10.26 -17.33
N LEU A 96 -12.73 10.35 -16.31
CA LEU A 96 -12.94 11.25 -15.19
C LEU A 96 -12.71 12.69 -15.63
N GLY A 97 -13.65 13.58 -15.33
CA GLY A 97 -13.61 14.99 -15.75
C GLY A 97 -12.42 15.80 -15.18
N SER A 98 -11.69 15.27 -14.19
CA SER A 98 -10.59 15.97 -13.54
C SER A 98 -9.43 15.04 -13.19
N TYR A 99 -8.22 15.48 -13.51
CA TYR A 99 -6.99 14.81 -13.05
C TYR A 99 -6.89 14.76 -11.52
N HIS A 100 -7.31 15.82 -10.82
CA HIS A 100 -7.31 15.87 -9.37
C HIS A 100 -8.22 14.78 -8.76
N THR A 101 -9.33 14.47 -9.39
CA THR A 101 -10.21 13.37 -8.96
C THR A 101 -9.50 12.03 -9.10
N ALA A 102 -8.91 11.75 -10.26
CA ALA A 102 -8.16 10.51 -10.49
C ALA A 102 -6.98 10.38 -9.52
N TRP A 103 -6.27 11.48 -9.29
CA TRP A 103 -5.16 11.55 -8.35
C TRP A 103 -5.62 11.25 -6.92
N ALA A 104 -6.68 11.89 -6.44
CA ALA A 104 -7.25 11.64 -5.10
C ALA A 104 -7.72 10.19 -4.94
N TRP A 105 -8.28 9.59 -5.99
CA TRP A 105 -8.68 8.20 -6.01
C TRP A 105 -7.49 7.27 -5.91
N MET A 106 -6.43 7.50 -6.67
CA MET A 106 -5.21 6.70 -6.55
C MET A 106 -4.66 6.70 -5.12
N HIS A 107 -4.70 7.84 -4.42
CA HIS A 107 -4.28 7.91 -3.02
C HIS A 107 -5.20 7.13 -2.08
N LYS A 108 -6.51 7.20 -2.27
CA LYS A 108 -7.48 6.40 -1.49
C LYS A 108 -7.26 4.90 -1.73
N LEU A 109 -7.09 4.48 -2.99
CA LEU A 109 -6.85 3.09 -3.34
C LEU A 109 -5.53 2.58 -2.76
N ARG A 110 -4.45 3.35 -2.86
CA ARG A 110 -3.15 2.99 -2.29
C ARG A 110 -3.18 2.91 -0.76
N ALA A 111 -3.89 3.82 -0.09
CA ALA A 111 -4.12 3.74 1.35
C ALA A 111 -4.85 2.45 1.75
N ALA A 112 -5.80 2.00 0.93
CA ALA A 112 -6.50 0.72 1.13
C ALA A 112 -5.61 -0.52 0.90
N MET A 113 -4.47 -0.40 0.22
CA MET A 113 -3.55 -1.51 0.00
C MET A 113 -2.78 -1.93 1.26
N VAL A 114 -2.86 -1.14 2.32
CA VAL A 114 -2.28 -1.46 3.62
C VAL A 114 -3.36 -1.95 4.56
N ARG A 115 -3.34 -3.26 4.88
CA ARG A 115 -4.30 -3.83 5.83
C ARG A 115 -3.99 -3.35 7.25
N PRO A 116 -4.96 -2.77 7.97
CA PRO A 116 -4.81 -2.50 9.40
C PRO A 116 -4.54 -3.81 10.18
N GLY A 117 -3.71 -3.73 11.24
CA GLY A 117 -3.42 -4.89 12.09
C GLY A 117 -2.76 -6.06 11.36
N ARG A 118 -1.98 -5.81 10.32
CA ARG A 118 -1.26 -6.86 9.60
C ARG A 118 -0.22 -7.53 10.49
N ASP A 119 -0.06 -8.84 10.31
CA ASP A 119 0.89 -9.65 11.07
C ASP A 119 2.33 -9.16 10.88
N ARG A 120 3.14 -9.25 11.92
CA ARG A 120 4.59 -9.04 11.83
C ARG A 120 5.24 -10.13 10.98
N LEU A 121 6.45 -9.86 10.51
CA LEU A 121 7.23 -10.84 9.76
C LEU A 121 8.10 -11.63 10.73
N GLY A 122 8.05 -12.97 10.66
CA GLY A 122 8.81 -13.87 11.52
C GLY A 122 9.90 -14.64 10.77
N GLY A 123 10.76 -15.34 11.50
CA GLY A 123 11.84 -16.16 10.97
C GLY A 123 13.12 -15.39 10.69
N THR A 124 13.71 -15.57 9.51
CA THR A 124 14.91 -14.84 9.09
C THR A 124 14.51 -13.61 8.28
N ILE A 125 14.95 -12.44 8.71
CA ILE A 125 14.55 -11.15 8.16
C ILE A 125 15.81 -10.38 7.75
N GLU A 126 15.89 -9.96 6.49
CA GLU A 126 16.88 -8.98 6.03
C GLU A 126 16.34 -7.58 6.21
N VAL A 127 17.09 -6.70 6.85
CA VAL A 127 16.76 -5.28 7.00
C VAL A 127 17.88 -4.41 6.44
N SER A 128 17.53 -3.51 5.54
CA SER A 128 18.49 -2.58 4.93
C SER A 128 17.87 -1.22 4.70
N VAL A 129 18.67 -0.18 4.77
CA VAL A 129 18.31 1.18 4.39
C VAL A 129 18.72 1.42 2.94
N MET A 130 17.76 1.73 2.08
CA MET A 130 17.99 2.04 0.68
C MET A 130 17.66 3.49 0.34
N TYR A 131 18.27 4.01 -0.72
CA TYR A 131 17.97 5.33 -1.26
C TYR A 131 17.06 5.21 -2.46
N MET A 132 15.98 5.99 -2.45
CA MET A 132 15.02 6.04 -3.55
C MET A 132 14.95 7.47 -4.11
N GLY A 133 14.97 7.58 -5.43
CA GLY A 133 14.89 8.87 -6.13
C GLY A 133 16.08 9.09 -7.08
N GLY A 134 15.99 10.14 -7.90
CA GLY A 134 16.96 10.46 -8.94
C GLY A 134 18.35 10.77 -8.39
N HIS A 135 19.34 10.74 -9.29
CA HIS A 135 20.70 11.13 -8.99
C HIS A 135 20.77 12.65 -8.75
N HIS A 136 20.89 13.07 -7.49
CA HIS A 136 21.22 14.45 -7.17
C HIS A 136 22.72 14.58 -6.94
N PRO A 137 23.41 15.57 -7.59
CA PRO A 137 24.79 15.88 -7.27
C PRO A 137 24.90 16.36 -5.82
N GLY A 138 25.88 15.90 -5.07
CA GLY A 138 26.11 16.27 -3.67
C GLY A 138 26.71 15.16 -2.82
N LYS A 139 26.66 15.31 -1.49
CA LYS A 139 27.23 14.35 -0.54
C LYS A 139 26.71 12.92 -0.79
N ARG A 140 27.63 11.95 -0.84
CA ARG A 140 27.30 10.54 -0.89
C ARG A 140 27.07 10.01 0.54
N GLY A 141 26.11 9.11 0.73
CA GLY A 141 25.87 8.46 2.02
C GLY A 141 24.52 8.79 2.65
N ARG A 142 24.30 8.31 3.88
CA ARG A 142 23.00 8.36 4.61
C ARG A 142 22.58 9.76 5.09
N GLY A 143 23.39 10.78 4.88
CA GLY A 143 23.08 12.19 5.15
C GLY A 143 22.95 13.04 3.89
N ALA A 144 22.78 12.44 2.70
CA ALA A 144 22.64 13.19 1.46
C ALA A 144 21.27 13.87 1.39
N GLU A 145 21.27 15.19 1.32
CA GLU A 145 20.04 16.01 1.14
C GLU A 145 19.33 15.64 -0.17
N GLY A 146 18.00 15.68 -0.15
CA GLY A 146 17.18 15.45 -1.33
C GLY A 146 16.97 13.97 -1.70
N LYS A 147 17.53 12.99 -0.96
CA LYS A 147 17.30 11.56 -1.18
C LYS A 147 16.28 11.00 -0.21
N ASN A 148 15.33 10.26 -0.73
CA ASN A 148 14.38 9.53 0.11
C ASN A 148 15.02 8.28 0.68
N LEU A 149 15.05 8.18 2.00
CA LEU A 149 15.48 6.99 2.71
C LEU A 149 14.30 6.04 2.87
N VAL A 150 14.50 4.78 2.54
CA VAL A 150 13.49 3.73 2.70
C VAL A 150 14.11 2.54 3.42
N VAL A 151 13.50 2.10 4.51
CA VAL A 151 13.82 0.84 5.17
C VAL A 151 13.08 -0.28 4.45
N ALA A 152 13.83 -1.28 3.98
CA ALA A 152 13.28 -2.52 3.50
C ALA A 152 13.43 -3.59 4.57
N VAL A 153 12.31 -4.19 4.95
CA VAL A 153 12.22 -5.36 5.83
C VAL A 153 11.74 -6.52 4.96
N VAL A 154 12.58 -7.51 4.76
CA VAL A 154 12.37 -8.60 3.80
C VAL A 154 12.42 -9.94 4.51
N GLN A 155 11.33 -10.69 4.48
CA GLN A 155 11.30 -12.06 5.01
C GLN A 155 12.04 -12.98 4.05
N SER A 156 13.01 -13.73 4.58
CA SER A 156 13.80 -14.72 3.83
C SER A 156 13.18 -16.10 4.00
N GLU A 157 12.88 -16.74 2.87
CA GLU A 157 12.41 -18.14 2.81
C GLU A 157 13.46 -18.98 2.07
N GLY A 158 14.63 -19.16 2.71
CA GLY A 158 15.80 -19.75 2.07
C GLY A 158 16.30 -18.86 0.92
N ASN A 159 16.34 -19.39 -0.30
CA ASN A 159 16.73 -18.64 -1.49
C ASN A 159 15.60 -17.78 -2.09
N ARG A 160 14.41 -17.79 -1.50
CA ARG A 160 13.23 -17.05 -2.00
C ARG A 160 12.95 -15.85 -1.10
N ILE A 161 12.51 -14.78 -1.74
CA ILE A 161 11.98 -13.62 -1.03
C ILE A 161 10.55 -13.93 -0.60
N GLY A 162 10.27 -13.90 0.68
CA GLY A 162 8.93 -14.02 1.24
C GLY A 162 8.13 -12.71 1.15
N ARG A 163 7.53 -12.30 2.26
CA ARG A 163 6.82 -11.02 2.38
C ARG A 163 7.81 -9.88 2.61
N ILE A 164 7.42 -8.69 2.17
CA ILE A 164 8.21 -7.48 2.36
C ILE A 164 7.40 -6.40 3.09
N ARG A 165 8.14 -5.46 3.72
CA ARG A 165 7.64 -4.18 4.23
C ARG A 165 8.59 -3.08 3.80
N LEU A 166 8.05 -1.99 3.33
CA LEU A 166 8.82 -0.81 2.93
C LEU A 166 8.31 0.40 3.72
N ARG A 167 9.22 1.16 4.31
CA ARG A 167 8.90 2.36 5.10
C ARG A 167 9.84 3.49 4.74
N ARG A 168 9.28 4.63 4.38
CA ARG A 168 10.07 5.85 4.27
C ARG A 168 10.45 6.35 5.66
N ILE A 169 11.69 6.81 5.80
CA ILE A 169 12.23 7.39 7.02
C ILE A 169 12.84 8.75 6.72
N GLN A 170 12.92 9.59 7.73
CA GLN A 170 13.59 10.89 7.61
C GLN A 170 15.10 10.77 7.80
N ASN A 171 15.52 9.91 8.71
CA ASN A 171 16.92 9.64 9.00
C ASN A 171 17.11 8.16 9.39
N ALA A 172 18.36 7.68 9.36
CA ALA A 172 18.70 6.32 9.74
C ALA A 172 19.23 6.25 11.20
N SER A 173 18.54 6.95 12.14
CA SER A 173 18.86 6.89 13.57
C SER A 173 18.44 5.56 14.18
N ALA A 174 19.09 5.18 15.29
CA ALA A 174 18.77 3.96 16.02
C ALA A 174 17.30 3.92 16.44
N SER A 175 16.80 5.00 17.03
CA SER A 175 15.41 5.07 17.51
C SER A 175 14.38 4.85 16.41
N GLU A 176 14.62 5.36 15.19
CA GLU A 176 13.68 5.20 14.07
C GLU A 176 13.76 3.79 13.47
N LEU A 177 14.97 3.25 13.30
CA LEU A 177 15.18 1.91 12.76
C LEU A 177 14.67 0.82 13.72
N GLU A 178 15.00 0.92 15.00
CA GLU A 178 14.53 0.00 16.04
C GLU A 178 13.00 0.01 16.16
N LYS A 179 12.38 1.19 16.10
CA LYS A 179 10.92 1.32 16.09
C LYS A 179 10.29 0.59 14.89
N ILE A 180 10.86 0.73 13.69
CA ILE A 180 10.34 0.05 12.50
C ILE A 180 10.50 -1.46 12.63
N VAL A 181 11.67 -1.94 13.08
CA VAL A 181 11.89 -3.37 13.29
C VAL A 181 10.91 -3.92 14.32
N ALA A 182 10.70 -3.24 15.44
CA ALA A 182 9.75 -3.64 16.48
C ALA A 182 8.28 -3.65 15.98
N GLN A 183 7.92 -2.79 15.05
CA GLN A 183 6.57 -2.75 14.47
C GLN A 183 6.34 -3.84 13.42
N GLU A 184 7.34 -4.17 12.61
CA GLU A 184 7.17 -5.01 11.43
C GLU A 184 7.71 -6.44 11.59
N VAL A 185 8.54 -6.70 12.62
CA VAL A 185 9.20 -7.99 12.86
C VAL A 185 8.75 -8.62 14.17
N GLU A 186 8.52 -9.92 14.17
CA GLU A 186 8.20 -10.68 15.38
C GLU A 186 9.42 -10.78 16.30
N PRO A 187 9.25 -10.55 17.63
CA PRO A 187 10.32 -10.78 18.60
C PRO A 187 10.89 -12.21 18.49
N GLY A 188 12.19 -12.38 18.74
CA GLY A 188 12.87 -13.68 18.63
C GLY A 188 13.32 -14.03 17.20
N SER A 189 12.91 -13.27 16.19
CA SER A 189 13.37 -13.47 14.80
C SER A 189 14.86 -13.20 14.64
N THR A 190 15.48 -13.83 13.65
CA THR A 190 16.85 -13.53 13.22
C THR A 190 16.83 -12.34 12.27
N VAL A 191 17.51 -11.26 12.65
CA VAL A 191 17.58 -10.02 11.85
C VAL A 191 18.96 -9.82 11.29
N LEU A 192 19.07 -9.87 9.95
CA LEU A 192 20.31 -9.62 9.21
C LEU A 192 20.36 -8.16 8.77
N THR A 193 21.44 -7.44 9.06
CA THR A 193 21.61 -6.04 8.66
C THR A 193 23.00 -5.79 8.05
N ASP A 194 23.20 -4.62 7.46
CA ASP A 194 24.50 -4.21 6.88
C ASP A 194 25.54 -3.70 7.91
N GLY A 195 25.30 -3.94 9.21
CA GLY A 195 26.21 -3.52 10.28
C GLY A 195 26.24 -2.02 10.54
N TRP A 196 25.25 -1.27 10.05
CA TRP A 196 25.09 0.15 10.41
C TRP A 196 24.84 0.30 11.91
N SER A 197 25.48 1.28 12.56
CA SER A 197 25.38 1.50 14.01
C SER A 197 23.95 1.73 14.50
N GLY A 198 23.05 2.25 13.66
CA GLY A 198 21.63 2.42 13.97
C GLY A 198 20.86 1.10 14.19
N PHE A 199 21.47 -0.06 13.92
CA PHE A 199 20.88 -1.37 14.23
C PHE A 199 21.46 -2.01 15.50
N GLY A 200 22.38 -1.32 16.20
CA GLY A 200 23.13 -1.90 17.34
C GLY A 200 22.26 -2.33 18.51
N GLY A 201 21.13 -1.68 18.75
CA GLY A 201 20.20 -1.99 19.86
C GLY A 201 19.25 -3.17 19.62
N LEU A 202 19.23 -3.78 18.43
CA LEU A 202 18.28 -4.84 18.10
C LEU A 202 18.41 -6.08 19.00
N GLY A 203 19.61 -6.40 19.47
CA GLY A 203 19.84 -7.49 20.42
C GLY A 203 19.12 -7.25 21.76
N ALA A 204 19.17 -6.04 22.28
CA ALA A 204 18.50 -5.65 23.52
C ALA A 204 16.96 -5.69 23.39
N LEU A 205 16.44 -5.56 22.16
CA LEU A 205 15.00 -5.68 21.85
C LEU A 205 14.52 -7.13 21.63
N GLY A 206 15.40 -8.13 21.90
CA GLY A 206 15.05 -9.55 21.83
C GLY A 206 15.17 -10.17 20.44
N TYR A 207 15.91 -9.55 19.51
CA TYR A 207 16.19 -10.11 18.18
C TYR A 207 17.54 -10.81 18.15
N LYS A 208 17.63 -11.88 17.36
CA LYS A 208 18.93 -12.50 17.03
C LYS A 208 19.61 -11.66 15.93
N HIS A 209 20.30 -10.61 16.33
CA HIS A 209 20.90 -9.67 15.37
C HIS A 209 22.22 -10.19 14.81
N VAL A 210 22.36 -10.20 13.48
CA VAL A 210 23.56 -10.58 12.74
C VAL A 210 23.92 -9.46 11.76
N ALA A 211 25.06 -8.82 12.01
CA ALA A 211 25.60 -7.79 11.13
C ALA A 211 26.41 -8.42 9.99
N ILE A 212 25.99 -8.22 8.75
CA ILE A 212 26.64 -8.73 7.55
C ILE A 212 27.72 -7.76 7.09
N ARG A 213 28.97 -8.21 7.02
CA ARG A 213 30.09 -7.42 6.50
C ARG A 213 30.10 -7.47 4.96
N LYS A 214 30.43 -6.34 4.33
CA LYS A 214 30.68 -6.32 2.88
C LYS A 214 31.88 -7.19 2.54
N GLY A 215 31.73 -8.10 1.58
CA GLY A 215 32.81 -9.00 1.17
C GLY A 215 32.72 -10.42 1.75
N ALA A 216 31.59 -10.78 2.36
CA ALA A 216 31.30 -12.15 2.77
C ALA A 216 31.53 -13.15 1.62
N GLY A 217 32.21 -14.28 1.89
CA GLY A 217 32.52 -15.31 0.92
C GLY A 217 31.28 -16.06 0.39
N ARG A 218 31.50 -16.96 -0.58
CA ARG A 218 30.45 -17.85 -1.07
C ARG A 218 29.91 -18.71 0.08
N GLY A 219 28.58 -18.64 0.32
CA GLY A 219 27.92 -19.43 1.37
C GLY A 219 27.69 -18.67 2.67
N GLU A 220 28.24 -17.46 2.86
CA GLU A 220 27.95 -16.62 4.01
C GLU A 220 26.62 -15.86 3.84
N PRO A 221 25.94 -15.51 4.97
CA PRO A 221 24.73 -14.70 4.93
C PRO A 221 24.96 -13.40 4.17
N SER A 222 24.04 -13.01 3.33
CA SER A 222 24.11 -11.78 2.53
C SER A 222 22.77 -11.04 2.55
N LEU A 223 22.81 -9.74 2.24
CA LEU A 223 21.59 -8.92 2.06
C LEU A 223 21.12 -8.91 0.59
N ALA A 224 21.26 -10.04 -0.10
CA ALA A 224 20.93 -10.14 -1.52
C ALA A 224 19.44 -9.94 -1.81
N GLN A 225 18.58 -10.33 -0.87
CA GLN A 225 17.13 -10.22 -1.07
C GLN A 225 16.66 -8.77 -0.94
N THR A 226 17.16 -8.01 0.03
CA THR A 226 16.88 -6.58 0.13
C THR A 226 17.40 -5.80 -1.07
N ALA A 227 18.61 -6.12 -1.57
CA ALA A 227 19.16 -5.52 -2.78
C ALA A 227 18.29 -5.82 -4.02
N LYS A 228 17.79 -7.05 -4.13
CA LYS A 228 16.86 -7.45 -5.21
C LYS A 228 15.53 -6.72 -5.12
N VAL A 229 14.96 -6.56 -3.92
CA VAL A 229 13.74 -5.77 -3.70
C VAL A 229 13.95 -4.31 -4.10
N ALA A 230 15.09 -3.71 -3.74
CA ALA A 230 15.44 -2.34 -4.13
C ALA A 230 15.47 -2.17 -5.66
N GLN A 231 16.13 -3.11 -6.36
CA GLN A 231 16.18 -3.10 -7.82
C GLN A 231 14.79 -3.24 -8.47
N LEU A 232 13.97 -4.17 -7.97
CA LEU A 232 12.61 -4.37 -8.49
C LEU A 232 11.71 -3.16 -8.24
N MET A 233 11.84 -2.53 -7.08
CA MET A 233 11.11 -1.30 -6.75
C MET A 233 11.51 -0.13 -7.66
N ASP A 234 12.82 0.08 -7.89
CA ASP A 234 13.31 1.12 -8.79
C ASP A 234 12.79 0.91 -10.23
N GLN A 235 12.85 -0.34 -10.73
CA GLN A 235 12.31 -0.68 -12.05
C GLN A 235 10.80 -0.43 -12.14
N TRP A 236 10.06 -0.76 -11.09
CA TRP A 236 8.62 -0.56 -11.05
C TRP A 236 8.28 0.93 -11.04
N LEU A 237 8.98 1.72 -10.23
CA LEU A 237 8.79 3.18 -10.19
C LEU A 237 9.04 3.83 -11.55
N ARG A 238 10.13 3.47 -12.24
CA ARG A 238 10.45 4.01 -13.57
C ARG A 238 9.38 3.66 -14.62
N LYS A 239 8.79 2.46 -14.54
CA LYS A 239 7.75 2.03 -15.49
C LYS A 239 6.39 2.66 -15.22
N THR A 240 6.08 2.95 -13.95
CA THR A 240 4.79 3.52 -13.55
C THR A 240 4.80 5.06 -13.54
N HIS A 241 5.95 5.65 -13.19
CA HIS A 241 6.12 7.09 -12.99
C HIS A 241 7.34 7.60 -13.77
N GLN A 242 7.16 7.88 -15.04
CA GLN A 242 8.23 8.25 -16.00
C GLN A 242 9.11 9.42 -15.54
N ASN A 243 8.56 10.38 -14.81
CA ASN A 243 9.25 11.59 -14.33
C ASN A 243 9.68 11.53 -12.85
N GLY A 244 9.71 10.31 -12.27
CA GLY A 244 10.02 10.14 -10.86
C GLY A 244 8.80 10.36 -9.94
N VAL A 245 8.95 9.96 -8.69
CA VAL A 245 7.95 10.15 -7.65
C VAL A 245 8.41 11.27 -6.73
N GLN A 246 7.59 12.30 -6.59
CA GLN A 246 7.86 13.33 -5.58
C GLN A 246 7.87 12.71 -4.18
N CYS A 247 8.76 13.17 -3.32
CA CYS A 247 8.94 12.68 -1.95
C CYS A 247 7.62 12.56 -1.18
N ALA A 248 6.74 13.53 -1.35
CA ALA A 248 5.42 13.56 -0.70
C ALA A 248 4.50 12.36 -1.03
N TYR A 249 4.75 11.66 -2.15
CA TYR A 249 3.89 10.57 -2.63
C TYR A 249 4.56 9.20 -2.58
N LEU A 250 5.82 9.15 -2.16
CA LEU A 250 6.59 7.92 -2.15
C LEU A 250 5.94 6.86 -1.24
N ASP A 251 5.41 7.23 -0.08
CA ASP A 251 4.75 6.31 0.85
C ASP A 251 3.63 5.52 0.16
N TYR A 252 2.80 6.19 -0.63
CA TYR A 252 1.72 5.54 -1.37
C TYR A 252 2.23 4.57 -2.45
N CYS A 253 3.36 4.90 -3.08
CA CYS A 253 4.00 4.02 -4.06
C CYS A 253 4.62 2.78 -3.37
N LEU A 254 5.22 2.96 -2.19
CA LEU A 254 5.73 1.86 -1.38
C LEU A 254 4.61 0.90 -0.95
N ASP A 255 3.45 1.45 -0.57
CA ASP A 255 2.27 0.67 -0.19
C ASP A 255 1.74 -0.15 -1.37
N GLU A 256 1.59 0.45 -2.57
CA GLU A 256 1.15 -0.26 -3.78
C GLU A 256 2.15 -1.34 -4.17
N PHE A 257 3.44 -1.03 -4.21
CA PHE A 257 4.46 -2.01 -4.54
C PHE A 257 4.46 -3.18 -3.55
N THR A 258 4.42 -2.91 -2.25
CA THR A 258 4.37 -3.92 -1.19
C THR A 258 3.13 -4.81 -1.33
N PHE A 259 1.96 -4.23 -1.61
CA PHE A 259 0.71 -4.95 -1.81
C PHE A 259 0.81 -5.94 -2.98
N ARG A 260 1.34 -5.48 -4.13
CA ARG A 260 1.53 -6.30 -5.33
C ARG A 260 2.59 -7.36 -5.15
N PHE A 261 3.72 -6.97 -4.57
CA PHE A 261 4.86 -7.86 -4.36
C PHE A 261 4.51 -9.03 -3.46
N ASN A 262 3.85 -8.78 -2.34
CA ASN A 262 3.44 -9.82 -1.39
C ASN A 262 2.40 -10.79 -1.94
N ARG A 263 1.77 -10.46 -3.08
CA ARG A 263 0.77 -11.29 -3.77
C ARG A 263 1.23 -11.73 -5.16
N ARG A 264 2.53 -11.59 -5.49
CA ARG A 264 3.09 -11.87 -6.82
C ARG A 264 2.95 -13.33 -7.25
N THR A 265 2.80 -14.24 -6.29
CA THR A 265 2.61 -15.68 -6.53
C THR A 265 1.15 -16.05 -6.82
N TRP A 266 0.23 -15.13 -6.66
CA TRP A 266 -1.17 -15.39 -6.97
C TRP A 266 -1.37 -15.54 -8.47
N ARG A 267 -1.98 -16.66 -8.87
CA ARG A 267 -2.16 -17.02 -10.27
C ARG A 267 -3.17 -16.13 -10.99
N SER A 268 -4.19 -15.63 -10.28
CA SER A 268 -5.23 -14.76 -10.84
C SER A 268 -5.14 -13.34 -10.30
N ARG A 269 -5.28 -12.37 -11.18
CA ARG A 269 -5.39 -10.95 -10.81
C ARG A 269 -6.74 -10.61 -10.20
N ASP A 270 -7.76 -11.44 -10.44
CA ASP A 270 -9.06 -11.31 -9.81
C ASP A 270 -8.93 -11.39 -8.28
N LYS A 271 -8.06 -12.29 -7.77
CA LYS A 271 -7.76 -12.37 -6.34
C LYS A 271 -7.12 -11.07 -5.80
N LEU A 272 -6.33 -10.39 -6.64
CA LEU A 272 -5.73 -9.11 -6.26
C LEU A 272 -6.80 -8.01 -6.16
N PHE A 273 -7.76 -8.02 -7.10
CA PHE A 273 -8.93 -7.15 -7.05
C PHE A 273 -9.77 -7.43 -5.79
N ASP A 274 -10.11 -8.69 -5.52
CA ASP A 274 -10.88 -9.08 -4.34
C ASP A 274 -10.22 -8.61 -3.03
N ALA A 275 -8.90 -8.81 -2.92
CA ALA A 275 -8.15 -8.34 -1.77
C ALA A 275 -8.18 -6.82 -1.62
N LEU A 276 -8.13 -6.08 -2.74
CA LEU A 276 -8.20 -4.62 -2.69
C LEU A 276 -9.59 -4.15 -2.27
N VAL A 277 -10.67 -4.72 -2.83
CA VAL A 277 -12.04 -4.35 -2.45
C VAL A 277 -12.32 -4.68 -0.99
N GLN A 278 -11.89 -5.86 -0.53
CA GLN A 278 -12.02 -6.26 0.87
C GLN A 278 -11.32 -5.26 1.82
N GLN A 279 -10.10 -4.87 1.50
CA GLN A 279 -9.37 -3.88 2.31
C GLN A 279 -10.00 -2.49 2.22
N ALA A 280 -10.48 -2.10 1.03
CA ALA A 280 -11.19 -0.83 0.80
C ALA A 280 -12.47 -0.71 1.64
N ALA A 281 -13.15 -1.83 1.89
CA ALA A 281 -14.33 -1.89 2.75
C ALA A 281 -14.01 -1.72 4.25
N MET A 282 -12.76 -1.91 4.66
CA MET A 282 -12.32 -1.88 6.07
C MET A 282 -11.52 -0.63 6.44
N VAL A 283 -10.96 0.07 5.45
CA VAL A 283 -10.08 1.22 5.68
C VAL A 283 -10.84 2.53 5.50
N PRO A 284 -10.81 3.44 6.49
CA PRO A 284 -11.40 4.76 6.32
C PRO A 284 -10.64 5.57 5.26
N PRO A 285 -11.28 6.59 4.67
CA PRO A 285 -10.61 7.46 3.72
C PRO A 285 -9.42 8.16 4.42
N PRO A 286 -8.28 8.35 3.72
CA PRO A 286 -7.16 9.07 4.29
C PRO A 286 -7.59 10.48 4.69
N THR A 287 -7.17 10.93 5.86
CA THR A 287 -7.44 12.28 6.35
C THR A 287 -6.78 13.33 5.45
N ARG A 288 -7.44 14.48 5.25
CA ARG A 288 -6.99 15.59 4.38
C ARG A 288 -5.54 16.06 4.62
N ALA A 289 -5.00 15.87 5.82
CA ALA A 289 -3.64 16.25 6.17
C ALA A 289 -2.53 15.52 5.37
N LYS A 290 -2.86 14.47 4.63
CA LYS A 290 -1.95 13.76 3.73
C LYS A 290 -2.06 14.19 2.25
N ASN A 291 -2.95 15.13 1.92
CA ASN A 291 -3.01 15.74 0.60
C ASN A 291 -2.02 16.91 0.56
N PRO A 292 -1.21 17.07 -0.49
CA PRO A 292 -0.36 18.23 -0.63
C PRO A 292 -1.21 19.50 -0.72
N PRO A 293 -0.67 20.66 -0.29
CA PRO A 293 -1.34 21.94 -0.50
C PRO A 293 -1.64 22.12 -1.99
N ALA A 294 -2.85 22.54 -2.30
CA ALA A 294 -3.22 22.99 -3.64
C ALA A 294 -2.28 24.14 -4.02
N GLY A 295 -1.35 23.95 -4.95
CA GLY A 295 -0.41 24.99 -5.33
C GLY A 295 0.91 24.54 -5.96
N SER A 296 1.26 23.28 -5.94
CA SER A 296 2.41 22.81 -6.70
C SER A 296 2.03 22.74 -8.18
N SER A 297 2.34 23.79 -8.92
CA SER A 297 2.20 23.84 -10.38
C SER A 297 2.94 22.66 -10.99
N MET A 298 2.20 21.66 -11.44
CA MET A 298 2.73 20.70 -12.38
C MET A 298 2.93 21.46 -13.68
N LEU A 299 4.17 21.71 -14.04
CA LEU A 299 4.55 21.96 -15.42
C LEU A 299 4.04 20.76 -16.24
N VAL A 300 2.92 20.95 -16.89
CA VAL A 300 2.48 20.13 -18.01
C VAL A 300 3.50 20.40 -19.10
N ALA A 301 4.51 19.55 -19.21
CA ALA A 301 5.32 19.51 -20.41
C ALA A 301 4.38 19.13 -21.55
N GLN A 302 3.98 20.14 -22.32
CA GLN A 302 3.33 19.96 -23.61
C GLN A 302 4.28 19.12 -24.47
N ALA A 303 3.91 17.89 -24.74
CA ALA A 303 4.43 17.19 -25.87
C ALA A 303 3.77 17.81 -27.11
N GLN A 304 4.41 18.81 -27.69
CA GLN A 304 4.24 19.20 -29.08
C GLN A 304 5.22 18.40 -29.91
N THR A 305 4.67 17.88 -31.00
CA THR A 305 5.16 17.10 -32.14
C THR A 305 5.35 15.62 -31.95
#